data_e2c8a1e2b9af6a05cc5ae0adb6474c36
#
_entry.id   e2c8a1e2b9af6a05cc5ae0adb6474c36
#
_cell.length_a   1.000
_cell.length_b   1.000
_cell.length_c   1.000
_cell.angle_alpha   90.00
_cell.angle_beta   90.00
_cell.angle_gamma   90.00
#
_symmetry.space_group_name_H-M   'P 1'
#
loop_
_entity.id
_entity.type
_entity.pdbx_description
1 polymer ?
#
loop_
_entity_poly.entity_id
_entity_poly.type
_entity_poly.pdbx_seq_one_letter_code
_entity_poly.pdbx_strand_id
1 'polypeptide(L)'
;VLLPKVIYPILQIYPGGKQEMLGICFQQTSRLVCRGMEQMTPTEQEITDAVFDYNRIEELYDPHSSDPIKATYRLQAANEEITAYLKLWIRQGIRHPLSYIHSMLAISGAYFAPVEVVDAYDHIPEAEGVFADIRHVLPNGVLETVSALYRYLTGLPGIDLFFQTVLYTWWIPLIYVVGIIVRRKWELLFSAIPVGANILFLAVSPLYCTRYALPLIFAAPFLIGMLTVKESDTKTQNNVL
;
A
#
# COMPACT_ATOMS: atom_id res chain seq x y z
N VAL A 1 -7.65 19.16 10.81
CA VAL A 1 -8.34 20.44 10.49
C VAL A 1 -7.32 21.48 10.01
N LEU A 2 -6.15 21.59 10.65
CA LEU A 2 -5.13 22.59 10.30
C LEU A 2 -4.47 22.31 8.92
N LEU A 3 -4.11 21.06 8.65
CA LEU A 3 -3.43 20.66 7.42
C LEU A 3 -4.28 20.99 6.15
N PRO A 4 -5.52 20.47 5.98
CA PRO A 4 -6.26 20.70 4.75
C PRO A 4 -6.85 22.11 4.64
N LYS A 5 -7.12 22.82 5.76
CA LYS A 5 -7.77 24.13 5.71
C LYS A 5 -6.81 25.31 5.70
N VAL A 6 -5.58 25.12 6.16
CA VAL A 6 -4.59 26.20 6.28
C VAL A 6 -3.36 25.91 5.42
N ILE A 7 -2.73 24.75 5.62
CA ILE A 7 -1.46 24.44 4.98
C ILE A 7 -1.64 24.16 3.48
N TYR A 8 -2.63 23.35 3.09
CA TYR A 8 -2.86 23.01 1.68
C TYR A 8 -3.13 24.23 0.80
N PRO A 9 -4.01 25.19 1.19
CA PRO A 9 -4.19 26.41 0.39
C PRO A 9 -2.92 27.27 0.29
N ILE A 10 -2.14 27.38 1.38
CA ILE A 10 -0.90 28.17 1.38
C ILE A 10 0.14 27.56 0.45
N LEU A 11 0.27 26.24 0.42
CA LEU A 11 1.21 25.50 -0.41
C LEU A 11 0.64 25.15 -1.79
N GLN A 12 -0.59 25.59 -2.11
CA GLN A 12 -1.30 25.24 -3.35
C GLN A 12 -1.41 23.72 -3.57
N ILE A 13 -1.53 22.95 -2.48
CA ILE A 13 -1.72 21.51 -2.52
C ILE A 13 -3.23 21.23 -2.67
N TYR A 14 -3.59 20.63 -3.80
CA TYR A 14 -4.96 20.15 -4.00
C TYR A 14 -5.19 18.87 -3.20
N PRO A 15 -6.28 18.76 -2.44
CA PRO A 15 -6.63 17.53 -1.74
C PRO A 15 -6.87 16.42 -2.77
N GLY A 16 -6.43 15.21 -2.46
CA GLY A 16 -6.75 14.02 -3.25
C GLY A 16 -8.26 13.86 -3.42
N GLY A 17 -8.69 13.41 -4.59
CA GLY A 17 -10.11 13.20 -4.86
C GLY A 17 -10.69 12.04 -4.04
N LYS A 18 -12.02 11.99 -3.92
CA LYS A 18 -12.74 10.91 -3.21
C LYS A 18 -12.42 9.52 -3.76
N GLN A 19 -12.04 9.41 -5.04
CA GLN A 19 -11.65 8.16 -5.69
C GLN A 19 -10.48 7.45 -4.98
N GLU A 20 -9.59 8.19 -4.34
CA GLU A 20 -8.47 7.59 -3.61
C GLU A 20 -8.94 6.75 -2.40
N MET A 21 -10.00 7.21 -1.73
CA MET A 21 -10.60 6.49 -0.62
C MET A 21 -11.49 5.33 -1.07
N LEU A 22 -12.00 5.39 -2.29
CA LEU A 22 -12.96 4.42 -2.85
C LEU A 22 -12.29 3.33 -3.70
N GLY A 23 -10.98 3.44 -3.95
CA GLY A 23 -10.26 2.55 -4.86
C GLY A 23 -10.46 1.06 -4.58
N ILE A 24 -10.45 0.66 -3.30
CA ILE A 24 -10.68 -0.74 -2.92
C ILE A 24 -12.14 -1.19 -3.18
N CYS A 25 -13.10 -0.27 -2.97
CA CYS A 25 -14.51 -0.54 -3.25
C CYS A 25 -14.72 -0.78 -4.76
N PHE A 26 -14.12 0.08 -5.59
CA PHE A 26 -14.16 -0.06 -7.04
C PHE A 26 -13.55 -1.38 -7.51
N GLN A 27 -12.39 -1.72 -6.97
CA GLN A 27 -11.68 -2.96 -7.31
C GLN A 27 -12.49 -4.22 -6.96
N GLN A 28 -13.14 -4.22 -5.80
CA GLN A 28 -13.96 -5.35 -5.34
C GLN A 28 -15.22 -5.52 -6.20
N THR A 29 -15.92 -4.42 -6.51
CA THR A 29 -17.07 -4.44 -7.41
C THR A 29 -16.65 -4.92 -8.82
N SER A 30 -15.58 -4.38 -9.35
CA SER A 30 -15.07 -4.75 -10.68
C SER A 30 -14.71 -6.24 -10.77
N ARG A 31 -14.10 -6.79 -9.71
CA ARG A 31 -13.82 -8.23 -9.64
C ARG A 31 -15.07 -9.08 -9.70
N LEU A 32 -16.15 -8.68 -9.03
CA LEU A 32 -17.42 -9.42 -9.09
C LEU A 32 -17.98 -9.47 -10.50
N VAL A 33 -17.98 -8.32 -11.19
CA VAL A 33 -18.43 -8.21 -12.57
C VAL A 33 -17.58 -9.07 -13.51
N CYS A 34 -16.26 -8.87 -13.52
CA CYS A 34 -15.35 -9.58 -14.43
C CYS A 34 -15.29 -11.10 -14.18
N ARG A 35 -15.58 -11.57 -12.98
CA ARG A 35 -15.61 -13.00 -12.66
C ARG A 35 -16.98 -13.62 -12.85
N GLY A 36 -17.98 -12.86 -13.29
CA GLY A 36 -19.35 -13.31 -13.50
C GLY A 36 -19.99 -13.86 -12.20
N MET A 37 -19.54 -13.41 -11.03
CA MET A 37 -20.01 -13.89 -9.73
C MET A 37 -21.37 -13.33 -9.34
N GLU A 38 -21.69 -12.14 -9.87
CA GLU A 38 -22.98 -11.50 -9.69
C GLU A 38 -23.38 -10.80 -10.99
N GLN A 39 -24.55 -11.15 -11.52
CA GLN A 39 -25.18 -10.38 -12.59
C GLN A 39 -25.87 -9.17 -11.97
N MET A 40 -25.30 -8.00 -12.15
CA MET A 40 -25.90 -6.77 -11.68
C MET A 40 -27.21 -6.49 -12.39
N THR A 41 -28.24 -6.16 -11.62
CA THR A 41 -29.50 -5.66 -12.18
C THR A 41 -29.29 -4.32 -12.90
N PRO A 42 -30.14 -3.92 -13.84
CA PRO A 42 -30.03 -2.61 -14.49
C PRO A 42 -29.91 -1.45 -13.51
N THR A 43 -30.67 -1.48 -12.42
CA THR A 43 -30.60 -0.45 -11.36
C THR A 43 -29.23 -0.45 -10.65
N GLU A 44 -28.62 -1.61 -10.38
CA GLU A 44 -27.31 -1.70 -9.77
C GLU A 44 -26.20 -1.25 -10.71
N GLN A 45 -26.36 -1.48 -12.00
CA GLN A 45 -25.48 -0.94 -13.05
C GLN A 45 -25.54 0.59 -13.09
N GLU A 46 -26.77 1.18 -13.07
CA GLU A 46 -26.96 2.62 -13.02
C GLU A 46 -26.34 3.26 -11.76
N ILE A 47 -26.54 2.62 -10.58
CA ILE A 47 -25.92 3.08 -9.32
C ILE A 47 -24.38 3.06 -9.43
N THR A 48 -23.81 2.04 -10.05
CA THR A 48 -22.37 1.93 -10.24
C THR A 48 -21.88 2.96 -11.25
N ASP A 49 -22.58 3.11 -12.40
CA ASP A 49 -22.22 4.03 -13.46
C ASP A 49 -22.34 5.51 -13.05
N ALA A 50 -23.17 5.83 -12.08
CA ALA A 50 -23.24 7.18 -11.50
C ALA A 50 -21.93 7.57 -10.78
N VAL A 51 -21.11 6.59 -10.34
CA VAL A 51 -19.88 6.83 -9.58
C VAL A 51 -18.62 6.60 -10.41
N PHE A 52 -18.56 5.52 -11.20
CA PHE A 52 -17.48 5.24 -12.13
C PHE A 52 -18.01 4.43 -13.32
N ASP A 53 -17.29 4.43 -14.44
CA ASP A 53 -17.78 3.90 -15.71
C ASP A 53 -17.96 2.37 -15.67
N TYR A 54 -19.22 1.94 -15.52
CA TYR A 54 -19.58 0.53 -15.46
C TYR A 54 -19.23 -0.23 -16.74
N ASN A 55 -19.41 0.40 -17.90
CA ASN A 55 -19.25 -0.25 -19.19
C ASN A 55 -17.78 -0.56 -19.54
N ARG A 56 -16.83 0.11 -18.86
CA ARG A 56 -15.42 -0.10 -19.07
C ARG A 56 -14.77 -1.01 -18.04
N ILE A 57 -15.54 -1.58 -17.11
CA ILE A 57 -15.01 -2.44 -16.04
C ILE A 57 -14.23 -3.61 -16.64
N GLU A 58 -14.80 -4.35 -17.60
CA GLU A 58 -14.16 -5.54 -18.18
C GLU A 58 -12.88 -5.22 -18.93
N GLU A 59 -12.82 -4.05 -19.57
CA GLU A 59 -11.65 -3.57 -20.30
C GLU A 59 -10.51 -3.15 -19.36
N LEU A 60 -10.86 -2.46 -18.27
CA LEU A 60 -9.89 -1.76 -17.41
C LEU A 60 -9.52 -2.53 -16.13
N TYR A 61 -10.24 -3.60 -15.82
CA TYR A 61 -9.99 -4.33 -14.58
C TYR A 61 -8.60 -4.98 -14.57
N ASP A 62 -7.74 -4.50 -13.67
CA ASP A 62 -6.46 -5.10 -13.33
C ASP A 62 -6.54 -5.71 -11.92
N PRO A 63 -6.30 -7.04 -11.73
CA PRO A 63 -6.32 -7.66 -10.42
C PRO A 63 -5.33 -7.06 -9.41
N HIS A 64 -4.25 -6.44 -9.89
CA HIS A 64 -3.14 -5.94 -9.06
C HIS A 64 -3.16 -4.44 -8.83
N SER A 65 -4.06 -3.71 -9.51
CA SER A 65 -4.16 -2.25 -9.38
C SER A 65 -5.60 -1.76 -9.52
N SER A 66 -6.01 -0.87 -8.62
CA SER A 66 -7.30 -0.18 -8.73
C SER A 66 -7.22 1.07 -9.60
N ASP A 67 -6.02 1.50 -10.02
CA ASP A 67 -5.81 2.79 -10.68
C ASP A 67 -6.54 2.93 -12.02
N PRO A 68 -6.58 1.91 -12.91
CA PRO A 68 -7.31 2.04 -14.17
C PRO A 68 -8.81 2.27 -13.96
N ILE A 69 -9.41 1.60 -12.97
CA ILE A 69 -10.83 1.81 -12.64
C ILE A 69 -11.03 3.16 -11.95
N LYS A 70 -10.16 3.55 -11.01
CA LYS A 70 -10.22 4.87 -10.35
C LYS A 70 -10.16 6.03 -11.35
N ALA A 71 -9.42 5.88 -12.45
CA ALA A 71 -9.34 6.89 -13.50
C ALA A 71 -10.69 7.19 -14.17
N THR A 72 -11.66 6.27 -14.08
CA THR A 72 -13.02 6.48 -14.61
C THR A 72 -13.99 7.12 -13.62
N TYR A 73 -13.52 7.48 -12.41
CA TYR A 73 -14.36 8.11 -11.39
C TYR A 73 -15.00 9.40 -11.89
N ARG A 74 -16.30 9.54 -11.65
CA ARG A 74 -17.06 10.72 -12.04
C ARG A 74 -16.91 11.82 -10.98
N LEU A 75 -16.06 12.80 -11.29
CA LEU A 75 -15.72 13.89 -10.36
C LEU A 75 -16.94 14.66 -9.85
N GLN A 76 -18.02 14.70 -10.65
CA GLN A 76 -19.30 15.33 -10.31
C GLN A 76 -20.25 14.44 -9.51
N ALA A 77 -19.86 13.18 -9.20
CA ALA A 77 -20.72 12.28 -8.46
C ALA A 77 -21.18 12.90 -7.12
N ALA A 78 -22.49 12.98 -6.93
CA ALA A 78 -23.10 13.53 -5.73
C ALA A 78 -22.86 12.62 -4.51
N ASN A 79 -22.95 13.18 -3.31
CA ASN A 79 -22.79 12.39 -2.08
C ASN A 79 -23.86 11.30 -1.94
N GLU A 80 -25.05 11.56 -2.45
CA GLU A 80 -26.18 10.62 -2.49
C GLU A 80 -25.88 9.43 -3.37
N GLU A 81 -25.27 9.63 -4.54
CA GLU A 81 -24.86 8.59 -5.49
C GLU A 81 -23.74 7.73 -4.90
N ILE A 82 -22.72 8.37 -4.30
CA ILE A 82 -21.65 7.66 -3.60
C ILE A 82 -22.22 6.83 -2.44
N THR A 83 -23.18 7.36 -1.70
CA THR A 83 -23.84 6.64 -0.59
C THR A 83 -24.65 5.45 -1.10
N ALA A 84 -25.37 5.61 -2.20
CA ALA A 84 -26.11 4.52 -2.85
C ALA A 84 -25.14 3.41 -3.31
N TYR A 85 -24.04 3.78 -3.94
CA TYR A 85 -22.99 2.85 -4.35
C TYR A 85 -22.36 2.13 -3.15
N LEU A 86 -22.03 2.81 -2.06
CA LEU A 86 -21.46 2.18 -0.87
C LEU A 86 -22.44 1.18 -0.22
N LYS A 87 -23.74 1.46 -0.23
CA LYS A 87 -24.76 0.50 0.22
C LYS A 87 -24.80 -0.74 -0.68
N LEU A 88 -24.70 -0.56 -1.98
CA LEU A 88 -24.61 -1.64 -2.95
C LEU A 88 -23.35 -2.46 -2.70
N TRP A 89 -22.20 -1.84 -2.59
CA TRP A 89 -20.92 -2.45 -2.31
C TRP A 89 -20.94 -3.29 -1.01
N ILE A 90 -21.51 -2.77 0.09
CA ILE A 90 -21.67 -3.55 1.34
C ILE A 90 -22.54 -4.79 1.11
N ARG A 91 -23.65 -4.66 0.39
CA ARG A 91 -24.55 -5.78 0.08
C ARG A 91 -23.83 -6.87 -0.73
N GLN A 92 -23.07 -6.48 -1.73
CA GLN A 92 -22.25 -7.38 -2.53
C GLN A 92 -21.18 -8.08 -1.69
N GLY A 93 -20.51 -7.35 -0.80
CA GLY A 93 -19.51 -7.92 0.12
C GLY A 93 -20.09 -8.97 1.08
N ILE A 94 -21.31 -8.75 1.57
CA ILE A 94 -22.02 -9.74 2.41
C ILE A 94 -22.37 -10.99 1.62
N ARG A 95 -22.74 -10.86 0.35
CA ARG A 95 -23.07 -12.00 -0.53
C ARG A 95 -21.83 -12.76 -0.99
N HIS A 96 -20.74 -12.07 -1.26
CA HIS A 96 -19.51 -12.61 -1.85
C HIS A 96 -18.24 -12.26 -1.04
N PRO A 97 -18.18 -12.60 0.27
CA PRO A 97 -17.08 -12.16 1.15
C PRO A 97 -15.71 -12.68 0.67
N LEU A 98 -15.65 -13.91 0.16
CA LEU A 98 -14.39 -14.47 -0.35
C LEU A 98 -13.87 -13.74 -1.57
N SER A 99 -14.73 -13.24 -2.46
CA SER A 99 -14.31 -12.45 -3.61
C SER A 99 -13.69 -11.13 -3.18
N TYR A 100 -14.24 -10.50 -2.15
CA TYR A 100 -13.69 -9.27 -1.57
C TYR A 100 -12.32 -9.50 -0.94
N ILE A 101 -12.17 -10.58 -0.18
CA ILE A 101 -10.86 -10.97 0.39
C ILE A 101 -9.87 -11.27 -0.74
N HIS A 102 -10.26 -12.04 -1.75
CA HIS A 102 -9.37 -12.35 -2.88
C HIS A 102 -8.99 -11.11 -3.68
N SER A 103 -9.87 -10.11 -3.80
CA SER A 103 -9.53 -8.83 -4.44
C SER A 103 -8.45 -8.10 -3.67
N MET A 104 -8.58 -8.04 -2.35
CA MET A 104 -7.54 -7.44 -1.48
C MET A 104 -6.22 -8.19 -1.58
N LEU A 105 -6.26 -9.53 -1.47
CA LEU A 105 -5.06 -10.36 -1.55
C LEU A 105 -4.37 -10.31 -2.91
N ALA A 106 -5.11 -10.10 -4.00
CA ALA A 106 -4.51 -9.94 -5.31
C ALA A 106 -3.63 -8.68 -5.40
N ILE A 107 -4.08 -7.58 -4.80
CA ILE A 107 -3.30 -6.33 -4.74
C ILE A 107 -2.19 -6.43 -3.69
N SER A 108 -2.54 -6.81 -2.46
CA SER A 108 -1.62 -6.76 -1.33
C SER A 108 -0.63 -7.94 -1.30
N GLY A 109 -0.92 -9.02 -2.03
CA GLY A 109 -0.11 -10.25 -2.03
C GLY A 109 1.35 -10.01 -2.36
N ALA A 110 1.64 -9.05 -3.23
CA ALA A 110 3.01 -8.66 -3.59
C ALA A 110 3.83 -8.10 -2.42
N TYR A 111 3.19 -7.61 -1.36
CA TYR A 111 3.92 -7.22 -0.13
C TYR A 111 4.36 -8.43 0.70
N PHE A 112 3.65 -9.54 0.60
CA PHE A 112 3.79 -10.70 1.50
C PHE A 112 4.34 -11.95 0.80
N ALA A 113 4.57 -11.89 -0.50
CA ALA A 113 5.17 -12.95 -1.29
C ALA A 113 6.46 -12.45 -1.97
N PRO A 114 7.43 -13.33 -2.20
CA PRO A 114 8.55 -13.02 -3.07
C PRO A 114 8.01 -12.70 -4.48
N VAL A 115 8.27 -11.49 -4.95
CA VAL A 115 7.94 -11.06 -6.31
C VAL A 115 9.24 -10.65 -6.98
N GLU A 116 9.29 -10.73 -8.30
CA GLU A 116 10.36 -10.08 -9.03
C GLU A 116 10.41 -8.61 -8.61
N VAL A 117 11.62 -8.12 -8.35
CA VAL A 117 11.82 -6.71 -8.07
C VAL A 117 11.40 -5.96 -9.33
N VAL A 118 10.19 -5.42 -9.29
CA VAL A 118 9.70 -4.61 -10.40
C VAL A 118 10.56 -3.35 -10.44
N ASP A 119 11.10 -3.02 -11.60
CA ASP A 119 11.91 -1.84 -11.85
C ASP A 119 11.10 -0.54 -11.71
N ALA A 120 10.44 -0.38 -10.55
CA ALA A 120 9.60 0.78 -10.26
C ALA A 120 10.38 2.11 -10.30
N TYR A 121 11.71 2.04 -10.32
CA TYR A 121 12.59 3.21 -10.35
C TYR A 121 13.40 3.34 -11.64
N ASP A 122 13.30 2.37 -12.54
CA ASP A 122 14.06 2.40 -13.79
C ASP A 122 13.43 3.32 -14.83
N HIS A 123 12.17 3.65 -14.64
CA HIS A 123 11.43 4.56 -15.50
C HIS A 123 10.75 5.61 -14.63
N ILE A 124 11.40 6.77 -14.51
CA ILE A 124 10.70 7.97 -14.08
C ILE A 124 10.01 8.47 -15.36
N PRO A 125 8.68 8.29 -15.50
CA PRO A 125 8.00 8.75 -16.70
C PRO A 125 8.23 10.25 -16.85
N GLU A 126 8.49 10.70 -18.05
CA GLU A 126 8.51 12.13 -18.33
C GLU A 126 7.20 12.72 -17.83
N ALA A 127 7.29 13.78 -17.06
CA ALA A 127 6.11 14.42 -16.51
C ALA A 127 5.29 14.98 -17.67
N GLU A 128 4.05 14.51 -17.82
CA GLU A 128 3.12 14.92 -18.85
C GLU A 128 2.06 15.88 -18.31
N GLY A 129 1.47 16.67 -19.20
CA GLY A 129 0.37 17.58 -18.88
C GLY A 129 0.76 18.70 -17.93
N VAL A 130 0.02 18.88 -16.85
CA VAL A 130 0.22 19.95 -15.83
C VAL A 130 1.58 19.83 -15.13
N PHE A 131 2.20 18.66 -15.15
CA PHE A 131 3.48 18.40 -14.50
C PHE A 131 4.67 18.41 -15.47
N ALA A 132 4.48 18.76 -16.74
CA ALA A 132 5.53 18.76 -17.76
C ALA A 132 6.75 19.65 -17.41
N ASP A 133 6.54 20.65 -16.52
CA ASP A 133 7.61 21.54 -16.06
C ASP A 133 8.40 20.99 -14.86
N ILE A 134 7.99 19.85 -14.28
CA ILE A 134 8.73 19.21 -13.18
C ILE A 134 9.98 18.56 -13.75
N ARG A 135 11.13 19.15 -13.44
CA ARG A 135 12.44 18.62 -13.82
C ARG A 135 13.05 17.81 -12.69
N HIS A 136 13.76 16.75 -13.06
CA HIS A 136 14.58 16.01 -12.09
C HIS A 136 15.64 16.91 -11.48
N VAL A 137 15.74 16.89 -10.16
CA VAL A 137 16.76 17.68 -9.42
C VAL A 137 18.17 17.09 -9.64
N LEU A 138 18.25 15.77 -9.87
CA LEU A 138 19.52 15.08 -10.10
C LEU A 138 19.96 15.17 -11.56
N PRO A 139 21.26 15.42 -11.84
CA PRO A 139 21.81 15.29 -13.17
C PRO A 139 21.57 13.89 -13.76
N ASN A 140 21.23 13.81 -15.04
CA ASN A 140 20.93 12.55 -15.72
C ASN A 140 22.01 11.48 -15.52
N GLY A 141 23.29 11.84 -15.57
CA GLY A 141 24.40 10.90 -15.36
C GLY A 141 24.44 10.30 -13.94
N VAL A 142 23.99 11.04 -12.91
CA VAL A 142 23.86 10.51 -11.55
C VAL A 142 22.70 9.50 -11.48
N LEU A 143 21.57 9.85 -12.10
CA LEU A 143 20.41 8.98 -12.15
C LEU A 143 20.73 7.67 -12.86
N GLU A 144 21.36 7.73 -14.04
CA GLU A 144 21.79 6.55 -14.80
C GLU A 144 22.76 5.66 -14.00
N THR A 145 23.71 6.26 -13.29
CA THR A 145 24.67 5.53 -12.45
C THR A 145 23.97 4.83 -11.30
N VAL A 146 23.04 5.50 -10.61
CA VAL A 146 22.26 4.93 -9.51
C VAL A 146 21.38 3.79 -10.01
N SER A 147 20.71 3.97 -11.15
CA SER A 147 19.87 2.93 -11.76
C SER A 147 20.68 1.71 -12.20
N ALA A 148 21.86 1.93 -12.78
CA ALA A 148 22.77 0.87 -13.16
C ALA A 148 23.28 0.06 -11.94
N LEU A 149 23.66 0.77 -10.87
CA LEU A 149 24.06 0.14 -9.61
C LEU A 149 22.91 -0.65 -8.99
N TYR A 150 21.71 -0.09 -8.97
CA TYR A 150 20.52 -0.77 -8.47
C TYR A 150 20.25 -2.08 -9.23
N ARG A 151 20.21 -2.03 -10.58
CA ARG A 151 20.06 -3.22 -11.42
C ARG A 151 21.15 -4.27 -11.17
N TYR A 152 22.40 -3.83 -11.03
CA TYR A 152 23.50 -4.73 -10.73
C TYR A 152 23.30 -5.45 -9.38
N LEU A 153 22.94 -4.70 -8.33
CA LEU A 153 22.73 -5.25 -6.98
C LEU A 153 21.53 -6.19 -6.93
N THR A 154 20.42 -5.82 -7.57
CA THR A 154 19.21 -6.68 -7.63
C THR A 154 19.39 -7.93 -8.46
N GLY A 155 20.37 -7.97 -9.36
CA GLY A 155 20.75 -9.16 -10.13
C GLY A 155 21.68 -10.13 -9.37
N LEU A 156 22.22 -9.75 -8.20
CA LEU A 156 23.12 -10.61 -7.43
C LEU A 156 22.32 -11.55 -6.52
N PRO A 157 22.49 -12.89 -6.64
CA PRO A 157 21.79 -13.87 -5.82
C PRO A 157 21.99 -13.62 -4.32
N GLY A 158 20.91 -13.54 -3.57
CA GLY A 158 20.90 -13.29 -2.12
C GLY A 158 20.96 -11.80 -1.74
N ILE A 159 21.52 -10.94 -2.57
CA ILE A 159 21.46 -9.49 -2.37
C ILE A 159 20.09 -8.96 -2.81
N ASP A 160 19.51 -9.53 -3.85
CA ASP A 160 18.16 -9.26 -4.32
C ASP A 160 17.09 -9.30 -3.19
N LEU A 161 17.28 -10.21 -2.21
CA LEU A 161 16.38 -10.33 -1.06
C LEU A 161 16.23 -9.02 -0.27
N PHE A 162 17.30 -8.22 -0.16
CA PHE A 162 17.26 -6.94 0.54
C PHE A 162 16.45 -5.88 -0.20
N PHE A 163 16.16 -6.09 -1.46
CA PHE A 163 15.31 -5.21 -2.27
C PHE A 163 13.85 -5.69 -2.34
N GLN A 164 13.56 -6.89 -1.83
CA GLN A 164 12.20 -7.41 -1.79
C GLN A 164 11.45 -6.89 -0.57
N THR A 165 10.25 -6.37 -0.79
CA THR A 165 9.39 -5.85 0.29
C THR A 165 9.03 -6.93 1.32
N VAL A 166 8.89 -8.19 0.91
CA VAL A 166 8.56 -9.33 1.77
C VAL A 166 9.52 -9.50 2.94
N LEU A 167 10.80 -9.15 2.77
CA LEU A 167 11.78 -9.19 3.86
C LEU A 167 11.35 -8.27 5.02
N TYR A 168 10.87 -7.08 4.71
CA TYR A 168 10.54 -6.02 5.67
C TYR A 168 9.10 -6.09 6.17
N THR A 169 8.19 -6.59 5.34
CA THR A 169 6.76 -6.66 5.67
C THR A 169 6.39 -7.95 6.41
N TRP A 170 7.19 -9.00 6.25
CA TRP A 170 6.89 -10.32 6.82
C TRP A 170 8.05 -10.87 7.66
N TRP A 171 9.23 -11.10 7.06
CA TRP A 171 10.30 -11.84 7.74
C TRP A 171 10.89 -11.12 8.93
N ILE A 172 11.25 -9.85 8.81
CA ILE A 172 11.82 -9.07 9.92
C ILE A 172 10.82 -8.87 11.05
N PRO A 173 9.56 -8.46 10.82
CA PRO A 173 8.53 -8.42 11.86
C PRO A 173 8.29 -9.77 12.54
N LEU A 174 8.27 -10.88 11.78
CA LEU A 174 8.12 -12.22 12.34
C LEU A 174 9.29 -12.59 13.26
N ILE A 175 10.52 -12.41 12.79
CA ILE A 175 11.74 -12.64 13.59
C ILE A 175 11.72 -11.77 14.84
N TYR A 176 11.27 -10.54 14.73
CA TYR A 176 11.15 -9.62 15.85
C TYR A 176 10.19 -10.14 16.91
N VAL A 177 8.97 -10.51 16.52
CA VAL A 177 7.95 -11.04 17.45
C VAL A 177 8.43 -12.36 18.08
N VAL A 178 8.97 -13.28 17.29
CA VAL A 178 9.55 -14.54 17.79
C VAL A 178 10.69 -14.25 18.77
N GLY A 179 11.56 -13.30 18.46
CA GLY A 179 12.66 -12.87 19.33
C GLY A 179 12.17 -12.32 20.68
N ILE A 180 11.09 -11.52 20.70
CA ILE A 180 10.44 -11.04 21.92
C ILE A 180 9.96 -12.23 22.78
N ILE A 181 9.27 -13.17 22.17
CA ILE A 181 8.69 -14.34 22.85
C ILE A 181 9.80 -15.22 23.44
N VAL A 182 10.80 -15.58 22.64
CA VAL A 182 11.90 -16.47 23.05
C VAL A 182 12.74 -15.84 24.15
N ARG A 183 13.01 -14.53 24.05
CA ARG A 183 13.82 -13.79 25.05
C ARG A 183 13.00 -13.24 26.22
N ARG A 184 11.65 -13.44 26.20
CA ARG A 184 10.70 -12.97 27.21
C ARG A 184 10.76 -11.44 27.44
N LYS A 185 11.09 -10.66 26.39
CA LYS A 185 11.17 -9.18 26.45
C LYS A 185 9.82 -8.57 26.13
N TRP A 186 8.82 -8.82 26.99
CA TRP A 186 7.42 -8.43 26.72
C TRP A 186 7.21 -6.92 26.62
N GLU A 187 8.07 -6.12 27.25
CA GLU A 187 8.08 -4.66 27.14
C GLU A 187 8.26 -4.17 25.69
N LEU A 188 8.94 -4.95 24.86
CA LEU A 188 9.14 -4.62 23.45
C LEU A 188 7.89 -4.82 22.57
N LEU A 189 6.83 -5.46 23.10
CA LEU A 189 5.58 -5.62 22.33
C LEU A 189 4.94 -4.28 21.95
N PHE A 190 5.10 -3.25 22.78
CA PHE A 190 4.60 -1.92 22.46
C PHE A 190 5.22 -1.35 21.18
N SER A 191 6.48 -1.65 20.91
CA SER A 191 7.15 -1.23 19.67
C SER A 191 6.68 -2.02 18.44
N ALA A 192 6.05 -3.20 18.64
CA ALA A 192 5.45 -3.96 17.55
C ALA A 192 4.09 -3.37 17.08
N ILE A 193 3.44 -2.52 17.86
CA ILE A 193 2.13 -1.92 17.52
C ILE A 193 2.20 -1.11 16.21
N PRO A 194 3.11 -0.13 16.03
CA PRO A 194 3.20 0.62 14.78
C PRO A 194 3.60 -0.26 13.59
N VAL A 195 4.39 -1.31 13.82
CA VAL A 195 4.73 -2.32 12.80
C VAL A 195 3.48 -3.06 12.34
N GLY A 196 2.69 -3.58 13.29
CA GLY A 196 1.42 -4.26 13.00
C GLY A 196 0.41 -3.34 12.30
N ALA A 197 0.30 -2.09 12.74
CA ALA A 197 -0.58 -1.10 12.10
C ALA A 197 -0.17 -0.83 10.66
N ASN A 198 1.13 -0.74 10.35
CA ASN A 198 1.60 -0.57 8.98
C ASN A 198 1.33 -1.83 8.12
N ILE A 199 1.56 -3.04 8.67
CA ILE A 199 1.24 -4.29 7.97
C ILE A 199 -0.27 -4.36 7.65
N LEU A 200 -1.15 -3.98 8.58
CA LEU A 200 -2.58 -3.92 8.33
C LEU A 200 -2.92 -2.89 7.24
N PHE A 201 -2.26 -1.73 7.25
CA PHE A 201 -2.42 -0.74 6.18
C PHE A 201 -2.02 -1.30 4.81
N LEU A 202 -0.90 -2.02 4.73
CA LEU A 202 -0.47 -2.67 3.48
C LEU A 202 -1.47 -3.73 3.00
N ALA A 203 -2.06 -4.49 3.93
CA ALA A 203 -3.04 -5.53 3.59
C ALA A 203 -4.32 -4.98 2.95
N VAL A 204 -4.67 -3.72 3.24
CA VAL A 204 -5.85 -3.03 2.66
C VAL A 204 -5.46 -1.97 1.62
N SER A 205 -4.22 -1.96 1.17
CA SER A 205 -3.74 -0.98 0.19
C SER A 205 -4.45 -1.15 -1.16
N PRO A 206 -4.88 -0.06 -1.82
CA PRO A 206 -5.52 -0.10 -3.13
C PRO A 206 -4.55 -0.34 -4.30
N LEU A 207 -3.25 -0.34 -4.01
CA LEU A 207 -2.17 -0.46 -4.99
C LEU A 207 -0.93 -1.05 -4.31
N TYR A 208 -0.22 -1.95 -4.99
CA TYR A 208 1.14 -2.32 -4.60
C TYR A 208 2.12 -1.18 -4.94
N CYS A 209 2.78 -0.65 -3.91
CA CYS A 209 3.81 0.37 -4.09
C CYS A 209 4.83 0.29 -2.94
N THR A 210 6.11 0.12 -3.27
CA THR A 210 7.20 0.00 -2.29
C THR A 210 7.25 1.18 -1.32
N ARG A 211 6.85 2.39 -1.74
CA ARG A 211 6.81 3.58 -0.84
C ARG A 211 5.92 3.40 0.37
N TYR A 212 4.88 2.56 0.30
CA TYR A 212 4.01 2.27 1.45
C TYR A 212 4.68 1.34 2.46
N ALA A 213 5.66 0.54 2.03
CA ALA A 213 6.46 -0.31 2.90
C ALA A 213 7.68 0.41 3.50
N LEU A 214 8.01 1.64 3.07
CA LEU A 214 9.16 2.40 3.59
C LEU A 214 9.19 2.51 5.12
N PRO A 215 8.08 2.72 5.85
CA PRO A 215 8.12 2.74 7.30
C PRO A 215 8.68 1.45 7.90
N LEU A 216 8.37 0.29 7.32
CA LEU A 216 8.89 -1.02 7.76
C LEU A 216 10.36 -1.19 7.37
N ILE A 217 10.73 -0.76 6.18
CA ILE A 217 12.12 -0.79 5.70
C ILE A 217 13.01 0.03 6.64
N PHE A 218 12.60 1.26 6.98
CA PHE A 218 13.36 2.11 7.90
C PHE A 218 13.30 1.64 9.35
N ALA A 219 12.24 0.95 9.77
CA ALA A 219 12.15 0.37 11.11
C ALA A 219 13.02 -0.88 11.29
N ALA A 220 13.33 -1.60 10.22
CA ALA A 220 14.03 -2.89 10.26
C ALA A 220 15.33 -2.88 11.09
N PRO A 221 16.29 -1.95 10.87
CA PRO A 221 17.52 -1.90 11.66
C PRO A 221 17.26 -1.67 13.16
N PHE A 222 16.23 -0.89 13.50
CA PHE A 222 15.86 -0.65 14.91
C PHE A 222 15.25 -1.91 15.54
N LEU A 223 14.39 -2.63 14.82
CA LEU A 223 13.80 -3.88 15.32
C LEU A 223 14.88 -4.93 15.60
N ILE A 224 15.83 -5.09 14.68
CA ILE A 224 16.97 -6.00 14.86
C ILE A 224 17.85 -5.54 16.03
N GLY A 225 18.14 -4.24 16.10
CA GLY A 225 18.94 -3.63 17.16
C GLY A 225 18.33 -3.88 18.54
N MET A 226 17.03 -3.65 18.72
CA MET A 226 16.33 -3.87 19.99
C MET A 226 16.41 -5.32 20.47
N LEU A 227 16.45 -6.29 19.57
CA LEU A 227 16.65 -7.70 19.94
C LEU A 227 18.07 -7.96 20.43
N THR A 228 19.08 -7.26 19.92
CA THR A 228 20.49 -7.53 20.22
C THR A 228 20.98 -6.83 21.48
N VAL A 229 20.31 -5.79 21.95
CA VAL A 229 20.70 -5.08 23.18
C VAL A 229 20.62 -6.04 24.37
N LYS A 230 21.77 -6.27 25.01
CA LYS A 230 21.82 -6.95 26.30
C LYS A 230 21.34 -5.99 27.38
N GLU A 231 20.52 -6.47 28.31
CA GLU A 231 20.29 -5.76 29.56
C GLU A 231 21.66 -5.57 30.25
N SER A 232 22.09 -4.34 30.39
CA SER A 232 23.21 -4.06 31.28
C SER A 232 22.77 -4.44 32.68
N ASP A 233 23.54 -5.28 33.36
CA ASP A 233 23.29 -5.70 34.73
C ASP A 233 23.26 -4.48 35.67
N THR A 234 22.12 -3.82 35.75
CA THR A 234 21.84 -2.72 36.70
C THR A 234 21.74 -3.26 38.14
N LYS A 235 21.92 -4.56 38.34
CA LYS A 235 21.89 -5.18 39.67
C LYS A 235 23.17 -5.03 40.50
N THR A 236 24.26 -4.51 39.91
CA THR A 236 25.53 -4.41 40.61
C THR A 236 25.69 -3.11 41.43
N GLN A 237 24.81 -2.13 41.28
CA GLN A 237 24.93 -0.86 42.01
C GLN A 237 24.13 -0.77 43.32
N ASN A 238 23.27 -1.72 43.64
CA ASN A 238 22.48 -1.68 44.88
C ASN A 238 23.07 -2.50 46.04
N ASN A 239 24.26 -3.05 45.89
CA ASN A 239 24.93 -3.81 46.97
C ASN A 239 26.15 -3.09 47.57
N VAL A 240 26.29 -1.78 47.34
CA VAL A 240 27.34 -0.96 47.97
C VAL A 240 26.68 0.30 48.54
N LEU A 241 25.85 0.09 49.56
CA LEU A 241 25.45 1.10 50.57
C LEU A 241 25.14 0.39 51.88
#